data_9265ab06f598595cc55588be188c5100
#
_entry.id   9265ab06f598595cc55588be188c5100
#
_cell.length_a   1.000
_cell.length_b   1.000
_cell.length_c   1.000
_cell.angle_alpha   90.00
_cell.angle_beta   90.00
_cell.angle_gamma   90.00
#
_symmetry.space_group_name_H-M   'P 1'
#
loop_
_entity.id
_entity.type
_entity.pdbx_description
1 polymer ?
#
loop_
_entity_poly.entity_id
_entity_poly.type
_entity_poly.pdbx_seq_one_letter_code
_entity_poly.pdbx_strand_id
1 'polypeptide(L)'
;MNIVILSGGSGNDALMQGLINHGYADSIKVITNAYDNGKSTGICRVVTNTLGVSDIRKNHYRMYKNKYKNNLNQGFVEFYSGRFDLGENPEQFCIEKLENWGLSFLTGYIETFFELPLAKEFDYKDFSISNIVYSAMYTRIGYEATHKYFCDLLGINDFVVLNSLDNVYISATTKNGNYVRGEEKIVEYKNPDDPIVKIRYSNDYYDGISINPKAIEAIEEANLIIISTGTFWSSIYPTLEYSKFYEYINKAKCCKLWVMNTEEDKDSYGVSSTKFIEYVEKLGLNLNDFTILHNLDGKESLKEHTKSYFGMCYASMGNSNGKNDPELYYKALASLYNLNE
;
A
#
# COMPACT_ATOMS: atom_id res chain seq x y z
N MET A 1 -1.31 -22.47 -3.97
CA MET A 1 -2.45 -21.54 -3.70
C MET A 1 -1.99 -20.13 -4.00
N ASN A 2 -2.74 -19.35 -4.80
CA ASN A 2 -2.40 -17.96 -5.14
C ASN A 2 -3.21 -17.01 -4.25
N ILE A 3 -2.54 -16.23 -3.41
CA ILE A 3 -3.15 -15.27 -2.49
C ILE A 3 -2.87 -13.86 -3.01
N VAL A 4 -3.91 -13.13 -3.33
CA VAL A 4 -3.80 -11.72 -3.75
C VAL A 4 -4.24 -10.81 -2.61
N ILE A 5 -3.38 -9.88 -2.24
CA ILE A 5 -3.63 -8.92 -1.16
C ILE A 5 -3.73 -7.51 -1.77
N LEU A 6 -4.89 -6.90 -1.69
CA LEU A 6 -5.04 -5.47 -2.00
C LEU A 6 -4.67 -4.67 -0.76
N SER A 7 -3.66 -3.82 -0.86
CA SER A 7 -3.12 -3.10 0.29
C SER A 7 -2.45 -1.79 -0.10
N GLY A 8 -2.44 -0.85 0.83
CA GLY A 8 -1.48 0.26 0.82
C GLY A 8 -0.11 -0.15 1.35
N GLY A 9 0.68 0.85 1.77
CA GLY A 9 2.07 0.65 2.16
C GLY A 9 2.32 0.00 3.51
N SER A 10 1.45 0.12 4.50
CA SER A 10 1.76 -0.30 5.88
C SER A 10 0.72 -1.20 6.54
N GLY A 11 -0.53 -1.17 6.11
CA GLY A 11 -1.63 -1.86 6.79
C GLY A 11 -1.54 -3.39 6.78
N ASN A 12 -0.83 -3.98 5.82
CA ASN A 12 -0.75 -5.44 5.63
C ASN A 12 0.44 -6.13 6.32
N ASP A 13 1.21 -5.45 7.17
CA ASP A 13 2.46 -6.01 7.72
C ASP A 13 2.23 -7.30 8.52
N ALA A 14 1.32 -7.26 9.48
CA ALA A 14 1.01 -8.44 10.31
C ALA A 14 0.41 -9.59 9.48
N LEU A 15 -0.48 -9.29 8.54
CA LEU A 15 -1.06 -10.27 7.63
C LEU A 15 0.02 -10.97 6.78
N MET A 16 0.88 -10.20 6.14
CA MET A 16 1.98 -10.75 5.34
C MET A 16 2.94 -11.56 6.19
N GLN A 17 3.33 -11.04 7.35
CA GLN A 17 4.23 -11.75 8.25
C GLN A 17 3.63 -13.09 8.70
N GLY A 18 2.34 -13.13 9.04
CA GLY A 18 1.65 -14.37 9.38
C GLY A 18 1.69 -15.39 8.25
N LEU A 19 1.32 -15.01 7.04
CA LEU A 19 1.36 -15.88 5.86
C LEU A 19 2.79 -16.36 5.54
N ILE A 20 3.78 -15.48 5.56
CA ILE A 20 5.18 -15.83 5.28
C ILE A 20 5.75 -16.80 6.33
N ASN A 21 5.44 -16.60 7.61
CA ASN A 21 5.86 -17.47 8.70
C ASN A 21 5.35 -18.90 8.53
N HIS A 22 4.22 -19.07 7.86
CA HIS A 22 3.58 -20.36 7.60
C HIS A 22 3.80 -20.90 6.17
N GLY A 23 4.80 -20.37 5.47
CA GLY A 23 5.28 -20.96 4.20
C GLY A 23 4.59 -20.43 2.93
N TYR A 24 3.78 -19.38 3.01
CA TYR A 24 3.06 -18.81 1.86
C TYR A 24 3.83 -17.69 1.12
N ALA A 25 5.12 -17.49 1.39
CA ALA A 25 5.92 -16.42 0.78
C ALA A 25 5.85 -16.41 -0.75
N ASP A 26 5.90 -17.58 -1.37
CA ASP A 26 5.89 -17.74 -2.83
C ASP A 26 4.47 -17.72 -3.43
N SER A 27 3.46 -17.71 -2.58
CA SER A 27 2.03 -17.74 -2.96
C SER A 27 1.38 -16.36 -2.93
N ILE A 28 2.09 -15.34 -2.45
CA ILE A 28 1.52 -13.99 -2.23
C ILE A 28 1.80 -13.11 -3.43
N LYS A 29 0.76 -12.42 -3.91
CA LYS A 29 0.86 -11.21 -4.75
C LYS A 29 0.22 -10.04 -4.01
N VAL A 30 0.91 -8.90 -3.93
CA VAL A 30 0.38 -7.68 -3.33
C VAL A 30 0.07 -6.68 -4.43
N ILE A 31 -1.20 -6.32 -4.56
CA ILE A 31 -1.59 -5.21 -5.43
C ILE A 31 -1.62 -3.95 -4.58
N THR A 32 -0.78 -2.97 -4.95
CA THR A 32 -0.66 -1.68 -4.26
C THR A 32 -0.88 -0.53 -5.23
N ASN A 33 -1.18 0.64 -4.68
CA ASN A 33 -1.42 1.82 -5.49
C ASN A 33 -0.12 2.57 -5.84
N ALA A 34 -0.19 3.37 -6.91
CA ALA A 34 0.89 4.22 -7.40
C ALA A 34 0.68 5.71 -7.05
N TYR A 35 -0.37 6.04 -6.29
CA TYR A 35 -0.74 7.44 -6.04
C TYR A 35 -0.18 8.01 -4.74
N ASP A 36 0.56 7.25 -3.95
CA ASP A 36 1.21 7.77 -2.74
C ASP A 36 1.98 9.05 -3.09
N ASN A 37 1.66 10.11 -2.37
CA ASN A 37 2.16 11.46 -2.64
C ASN A 37 2.58 12.16 -1.34
N GLY A 38 2.74 11.41 -0.25
CA GLY A 38 3.12 11.97 1.03
C GLY A 38 4.61 12.28 1.12
N LYS A 39 4.96 13.36 1.81
CA LYS A 39 6.34 13.71 2.20
C LYS A 39 7.37 13.51 1.07
N SER A 40 8.40 12.68 1.33
CA SER A 40 9.48 12.43 0.38
C SER A 40 9.03 11.79 -0.94
N THR A 41 7.95 11.01 -0.94
CA THR A 41 7.40 10.44 -2.19
C THR A 41 6.84 11.55 -3.09
N GLY A 42 6.13 12.50 -2.51
CA GLY A 42 5.56 13.63 -3.25
C GLY A 42 6.63 14.47 -3.94
N ILE A 43 7.72 14.80 -3.24
CA ILE A 43 8.85 15.52 -3.83
C ILE A 43 9.49 14.69 -4.95
N CYS A 44 9.77 13.42 -4.72
CA CYS A 44 10.33 12.53 -5.75
C CYS A 44 9.45 12.51 -7.00
N ARG A 45 8.12 12.37 -6.85
CA ARG A 45 7.18 12.38 -7.98
C ARG A 45 7.22 13.68 -8.77
N VAL A 46 7.30 14.83 -8.08
CA VAL A 46 7.38 16.13 -8.75
C VAL A 46 8.70 16.27 -9.51
N VAL A 47 9.83 15.89 -8.90
CA VAL A 47 11.16 15.99 -9.50
C VAL A 47 11.31 15.09 -10.72
N THR A 48 10.86 13.84 -10.62
CA THR A 48 11.07 12.82 -11.66
C THR A 48 9.88 12.65 -12.60
N ASN A 49 8.73 13.26 -12.29
CA ASN A 49 7.46 13.05 -12.99
C ASN A 49 7.09 11.55 -13.14
N THR A 50 7.27 10.77 -12.06
CA THR A 50 7.02 9.33 -12.06
C THR A 50 5.94 8.91 -11.06
N LEU A 51 5.69 7.62 -10.98
CA LEU A 51 4.77 6.99 -10.03
C LEU A 51 5.26 7.12 -8.58
N GLY A 52 4.34 6.96 -7.63
CA GLY A 52 4.66 6.85 -6.22
C GLY A 52 5.48 5.57 -5.92
N VAL A 53 6.66 5.73 -5.34
CA VAL A 53 7.61 4.63 -5.11
C VAL A 53 7.50 3.99 -3.73
N SER A 54 6.89 4.71 -2.77
CA SER A 54 6.97 4.36 -1.35
C SER A 54 6.33 3.01 -1.03
N ASP A 55 5.15 2.73 -1.57
CA ASP A 55 4.42 1.51 -1.22
C ASP A 55 5.08 0.26 -1.81
N ILE A 56 5.61 0.32 -3.03
CA ILE A 56 6.42 -0.76 -3.58
C ILE A 56 7.68 -0.99 -2.75
N ARG A 57 8.44 0.07 -2.47
CA ARG A 57 9.65 0.00 -1.67
C ARG A 57 9.40 -0.59 -0.28
N LYS A 58 8.32 -0.16 0.38
CA LYS A 58 7.92 -0.70 1.70
C LYS A 58 7.58 -2.20 1.62
N ASN A 59 6.89 -2.63 0.56
CA ASN A 59 6.55 -4.03 0.36
C ASN A 59 7.82 -4.88 0.06
N HIS A 60 8.75 -4.41 -0.78
CA HIS A 60 10.05 -5.07 -0.98
C HIS A 60 10.79 -5.28 0.34
N TYR A 61 10.93 -4.22 1.14
CA TYR A 61 11.62 -4.31 2.43
C TYR A 61 10.92 -5.26 3.40
N ARG A 62 9.59 -5.26 3.42
CA ARG A 62 8.79 -6.14 4.27
C ARG A 62 8.99 -7.60 3.91
N MET A 63 8.96 -7.95 2.64
CA MET A 63 9.23 -9.30 2.17
C MET A 63 10.66 -9.72 2.54
N TYR A 64 11.65 -8.87 2.27
CA TYR A 64 13.04 -9.11 2.64
C TYR A 64 13.19 -9.35 4.15
N LYS A 65 12.65 -8.45 4.97
CA LYS A 65 12.70 -8.55 6.43
C LYS A 65 12.08 -9.85 6.94
N ASN A 66 10.92 -10.22 6.41
CA ASN A 66 10.23 -11.43 6.85
C ASN A 66 10.93 -12.72 6.36
N LYS A 67 11.52 -12.69 5.17
CA LYS A 67 12.27 -13.85 4.63
C LYS A 67 13.56 -14.11 5.39
N TYR A 68 14.32 -13.06 5.71
CA TYR A 68 15.66 -13.21 6.29
C TYR A 68 15.75 -13.03 7.80
N LYS A 69 14.70 -12.48 8.44
CA LYS A 69 14.54 -12.32 9.90
C LYS A 69 15.82 -11.90 10.65
N ASN A 70 16.60 -12.88 11.13
CA ASN A 70 17.79 -12.66 11.96
C ASN A 70 19.09 -12.44 11.14
N ASN A 71 19.02 -12.54 9.80
CA ASN A 71 20.16 -12.41 8.88
C ASN A 71 20.04 -11.18 7.96
N LEU A 72 19.59 -10.07 8.50
CA LEU A 72 19.40 -8.85 7.74
C LEU A 72 20.75 -8.15 7.50
N ASN A 73 21.00 -7.74 6.25
CA ASN A 73 22.08 -6.83 5.94
C ASN A 73 21.74 -5.44 6.50
N GLN A 74 22.57 -4.92 7.39
CA GLN A 74 22.32 -3.64 8.07
C GLN A 74 22.27 -2.47 7.08
N GLY A 75 23.07 -2.50 6.01
CA GLY A 75 23.01 -1.47 4.95
C GLY A 75 21.63 -1.42 4.27
N PHE A 76 21.02 -2.57 3.99
CA PHE A 76 19.65 -2.58 3.48
C PHE A 76 18.62 -2.11 4.51
N VAL A 77 18.79 -2.46 5.78
CA VAL A 77 17.89 -1.97 6.85
C VAL A 77 17.89 -0.45 6.86
N GLU A 78 19.07 0.18 6.90
CA GLU A 78 19.22 1.63 6.90
C GLU A 78 18.68 2.26 5.60
N PHE A 79 19.00 1.69 4.44
CA PHE A 79 18.53 2.16 3.14
C PHE A 79 17.01 2.21 3.05
N TYR A 80 16.32 1.17 3.54
CA TYR A 80 14.87 1.06 3.42
C TYR A 80 14.09 1.77 4.53
N SER A 81 14.61 1.79 5.76
CA SER A 81 13.90 2.35 6.93
C SER A 81 14.37 3.74 7.32
N GLY A 82 15.55 4.16 6.89
CA GLY A 82 16.15 5.43 7.27
C GLY A 82 15.37 6.66 6.79
N ARG A 83 15.33 7.66 7.67
CA ARG A 83 14.75 8.99 7.40
C ARG A 83 15.76 10.03 7.86
N PHE A 84 16.10 10.97 7.01
CA PHE A 84 17.22 11.87 7.20
C PHE A 84 16.85 13.31 6.87
N ASP A 85 17.51 14.26 7.54
CA ASP A 85 17.69 15.61 7.04
C ASP A 85 18.94 15.61 6.17
N LEU A 86 18.77 15.84 4.86
CA LEU A 86 19.88 15.73 3.91
C LEU A 86 20.79 16.97 3.90
N GLY A 87 20.41 18.04 4.64
CA GLY A 87 21.22 19.24 4.83
C GLY A 87 21.41 20.09 3.56
N GLU A 88 22.47 20.88 3.54
CA GLU A 88 22.77 21.84 2.46
C GLU A 88 23.33 21.18 1.19
N ASN A 89 23.91 19.99 1.33
CA ASN A 89 24.46 19.23 0.18
C ASN A 89 23.81 17.83 0.13
N PRO A 90 22.54 17.74 -0.30
CA PRO A 90 21.76 16.52 -0.22
C PRO A 90 22.31 15.39 -1.09
N GLU A 91 22.90 15.71 -2.24
CA GLU A 91 23.50 14.73 -3.14
C GLU A 91 24.70 14.04 -2.47
N GLN A 92 25.65 14.82 -1.99
CA GLN A 92 26.86 14.29 -1.33
C GLN A 92 26.50 13.48 -0.08
N PHE A 93 25.54 13.96 0.72
CA PHE A 93 25.05 13.24 1.90
C PHE A 93 24.51 11.84 1.51
N CYS A 94 23.71 11.75 0.46
CA CYS A 94 23.17 10.48 0.00
C CYS A 94 24.25 9.52 -0.50
N ILE A 95 25.23 10.02 -1.24
CA ILE A 95 26.36 9.24 -1.76
C ILE A 95 27.15 8.64 -0.58
N GLU A 96 27.56 9.46 0.39
CA GLU A 96 28.30 9.01 1.58
C GLU A 96 27.52 7.97 2.38
N LYS A 97 26.21 8.13 2.53
CA LYS A 97 25.37 7.12 3.19
C LYS A 97 25.37 5.79 2.45
N LEU A 98 25.18 5.81 1.12
CA LEU A 98 25.19 4.59 0.31
C LEU A 98 26.55 3.87 0.36
N GLU A 99 27.66 4.60 0.31
CA GLU A 99 29.00 4.06 0.46
C GLU A 99 29.20 3.40 1.83
N ASN A 100 28.81 4.08 2.91
CA ASN A 100 28.91 3.56 4.27
C ASN A 100 28.03 2.31 4.49
N TRP A 101 26.95 2.16 3.75
CA TRP A 101 26.07 0.99 3.80
C TRP A 101 26.51 -0.16 2.88
N GLY A 102 27.61 0.02 2.11
CA GLY A 102 28.06 -0.95 1.12
C GLY A 102 27.16 -1.02 -0.13
N LEU A 103 26.46 0.06 -0.44
CA LEU A 103 25.52 0.20 -1.55
C LEU A 103 26.02 1.21 -2.60
N SER A 104 27.34 1.39 -2.75
CA SER A 104 27.95 2.35 -3.66
C SER A 104 27.54 2.15 -5.14
N PHE A 105 27.12 0.95 -5.52
CA PHE A 105 26.57 0.67 -6.86
C PHE A 105 25.25 1.40 -7.16
N LEU A 106 24.63 2.04 -6.17
CA LEU A 106 23.40 2.84 -6.32
C LEU A 106 23.68 4.35 -6.44
N THR A 107 24.93 4.82 -6.25
CA THR A 107 25.25 6.26 -6.22
C THR A 107 24.92 6.99 -7.52
N GLY A 108 25.12 6.35 -8.68
CA GLY A 108 24.78 6.93 -9.97
C GLY A 108 23.28 7.25 -10.16
N TYR A 109 22.39 6.67 -9.35
CA TYR A 109 20.96 7.05 -9.33
C TYR A 109 20.72 8.29 -8.46
N ILE A 110 21.53 8.52 -7.43
CA ILE A 110 21.51 9.78 -6.67
C ILE A 110 21.93 10.93 -7.57
N GLU A 111 23.05 10.79 -8.29
CA GLU A 111 23.53 11.77 -9.27
C GLU A 111 22.45 12.06 -10.31
N THR A 112 21.85 11.02 -10.90
CA THR A 112 20.74 11.16 -11.88
C THR A 112 19.57 11.97 -11.32
N PHE A 113 19.19 11.78 -10.06
CA PHE A 113 18.10 12.51 -9.44
C PHE A 113 18.44 14.00 -9.26
N PHE A 114 19.63 14.30 -8.72
CA PHE A 114 20.04 15.68 -8.42
C PHE A 114 20.50 16.47 -9.68
N GLU A 115 20.73 15.82 -10.81
CA GLU A 115 20.89 16.46 -12.11
C GLU A 115 19.57 17.04 -12.65
N LEU A 116 18.42 16.57 -12.19
CA LEU A 116 17.13 17.08 -12.62
C LEU A 116 16.91 18.51 -12.12
N PRO A 117 16.47 19.45 -12.98
CA PRO A 117 16.36 20.87 -12.62
C PRO A 117 15.51 21.12 -11.36
N LEU A 118 14.38 20.42 -11.23
CA LEU A 118 13.48 20.58 -10.09
C LEU A 118 14.03 20.04 -8.77
N ALA A 119 15.06 19.21 -8.79
CA ALA A 119 15.65 18.70 -7.54
C ALA A 119 16.27 19.80 -6.68
N LYS A 120 16.64 20.93 -7.27
CA LYS A 120 17.26 22.07 -6.56
C LYS A 120 16.23 22.98 -5.86
N GLU A 121 14.95 22.76 -6.10
CA GLU A 121 13.87 23.62 -5.60
C GLU A 121 13.30 23.16 -4.26
N PHE A 122 13.77 22.03 -3.72
CA PHE A 122 13.16 21.39 -2.53
C PHE A 122 14.10 21.33 -1.35
N ASP A 123 13.49 21.38 -0.15
CA ASP A 123 14.11 21.07 1.12
C ASP A 123 13.89 19.58 1.45
N TYR A 124 14.99 18.87 1.73
CA TYR A 124 15.00 17.41 1.91
C TYR A 124 15.02 17.02 3.40
N LYS A 125 14.06 17.51 4.18
CA LYS A 125 13.87 17.14 5.60
C LYS A 125 13.03 15.88 5.74
N ASP A 126 13.32 15.07 6.73
CA ASP A 126 12.64 13.79 6.99
C ASP A 126 12.52 12.93 5.72
N PHE A 127 13.63 12.81 4.97
CA PHE A 127 13.66 12.25 3.63
C PHE A 127 14.17 10.80 3.59
N SER A 128 13.65 9.99 2.66
CA SER A 128 14.10 8.61 2.43
C SER A 128 15.01 8.54 1.20
N ILE A 129 16.27 8.17 1.40
CA ILE A 129 17.25 7.99 0.31
C ILE A 129 16.79 6.92 -0.69
N SER A 130 16.16 5.85 -0.20
CA SER A 130 15.61 4.83 -1.09
C SER A 130 14.49 5.35 -2.01
N ASN A 131 13.70 6.35 -1.60
CA ASN A 131 12.74 6.97 -2.51
C ASN A 131 13.44 7.70 -3.67
N ILE A 132 14.56 8.38 -3.42
CA ILE A 132 15.38 9.02 -4.46
C ILE A 132 15.86 7.98 -5.46
N VAL A 133 16.49 6.92 -4.98
CA VAL A 133 17.03 5.84 -5.83
C VAL A 133 15.94 5.20 -6.69
N TYR A 134 14.82 4.80 -6.08
CA TYR A 134 13.70 4.19 -6.81
C TYR A 134 13.14 5.13 -7.89
N SER A 135 12.95 6.42 -7.56
CA SER A 135 12.39 7.39 -8.51
C SER A 135 13.35 7.67 -9.67
N ALA A 136 14.64 7.79 -9.41
CA ALA A 136 15.66 7.93 -10.46
C ALA A 136 15.74 6.69 -11.36
N MET A 137 15.62 5.49 -10.76
CA MET A 137 15.58 4.25 -11.53
C MET A 137 14.32 4.17 -12.40
N TYR A 138 13.16 4.59 -11.90
CA TYR A 138 11.93 4.64 -12.71
C TYR A 138 12.11 5.54 -13.95
N THR A 139 12.77 6.68 -13.79
CA THR A 139 13.08 7.58 -14.91
C THR A 139 14.04 6.95 -15.91
N ARG A 140 15.06 6.22 -15.42
CA ARG A 140 16.17 5.73 -16.25
C ARG A 140 15.87 4.39 -16.92
N ILE A 141 15.26 3.46 -16.23
CA ILE A 141 15.03 2.08 -16.69
C ILE A 141 13.57 1.62 -16.63
N GLY A 142 12.66 2.48 -16.15
CA GLY A 142 11.25 2.19 -16.01
C GLY A 142 10.90 1.36 -14.78
N TYR A 143 9.58 1.26 -14.52
CA TYR A 143 9.04 0.58 -13.35
C TYR A 143 9.41 -0.91 -13.30
N GLU A 144 9.13 -1.65 -14.37
CA GLU A 144 9.30 -3.12 -14.42
C GLU A 144 10.76 -3.55 -14.16
N ALA A 145 11.70 -2.87 -14.82
CA ALA A 145 13.12 -3.17 -14.66
C ALA A 145 13.62 -2.79 -13.25
N THR A 146 13.14 -1.68 -12.68
CA THR A 146 13.46 -1.28 -11.31
C THR A 146 12.93 -2.29 -10.30
N HIS A 147 11.67 -2.71 -10.46
CA HIS A 147 11.05 -3.70 -9.60
C HIS A 147 11.83 -5.02 -9.62
N LYS A 148 12.09 -5.55 -10.82
CA LYS A 148 12.89 -6.78 -10.99
C LYS A 148 14.29 -6.63 -10.36
N TYR A 149 14.97 -5.53 -10.59
CA TYR A 149 16.30 -5.27 -10.04
C TYR A 149 16.32 -5.40 -8.51
N PHE A 150 15.34 -4.78 -7.81
CA PHE A 150 15.30 -4.87 -6.36
C PHE A 150 14.84 -6.24 -5.86
N CYS A 151 13.98 -6.93 -6.57
CA CYS A 151 13.64 -8.31 -6.24
C CYS A 151 14.88 -9.21 -6.32
N ASP A 152 15.66 -9.11 -7.39
CA ASP A 152 16.90 -9.88 -7.57
C ASP A 152 17.94 -9.50 -6.49
N LEU A 153 18.14 -8.20 -6.23
CA LEU A 153 19.08 -7.69 -5.23
C LEU A 153 18.76 -8.18 -3.81
N LEU A 154 17.49 -8.20 -3.47
CA LEU A 154 17.00 -8.64 -2.15
C LEU A 154 16.80 -10.16 -2.06
N GLY A 155 16.94 -10.88 -3.17
CA GLY A 155 16.66 -12.32 -3.25
C GLY A 155 15.22 -12.65 -2.88
N ILE A 156 14.27 -11.82 -3.29
CA ILE A 156 12.82 -12.01 -3.07
C ILE A 156 12.11 -12.24 -4.41
N ASN A 157 10.93 -12.84 -4.36
CA ASN A 157 10.15 -13.07 -5.56
C ASN A 157 9.49 -11.78 -6.08
N ASP A 158 9.07 -11.81 -7.35
CA ASP A 158 8.20 -10.80 -7.96
C ASP A 158 6.77 -10.94 -7.41
N PHE A 159 6.49 -10.24 -6.32
CA PHE A 159 5.23 -10.38 -5.59
C PHE A 159 4.42 -9.07 -5.48
N VAL A 160 5.00 -7.92 -5.84
CA VAL A 160 4.32 -6.61 -5.77
C VAL A 160 3.92 -6.15 -7.15
N VAL A 161 2.65 -5.80 -7.32
CA VAL A 161 2.09 -5.29 -8.56
C VAL A 161 1.42 -3.95 -8.29
N LEU A 162 1.72 -2.93 -9.09
CA LEU A 162 0.95 -1.68 -9.06
C LEU A 162 -0.43 -1.90 -9.70
N ASN A 163 -1.47 -1.33 -9.11
CA ASN A 163 -2.81 -1.36 -9.68
C ASN A 163 -2.90 -0.60 -11.02
N SER A 164 -2.04 0.38 -11.23
CA SER A 164 -1.90 1.13 -12.47
C SER A 164 -0.46 1.58 -12.69
N LEU A 165 -0.08 1.81 -13.95
CA LEU A 165 1.19 2.42 -14.35
C LEU A 165 1.02 3.89 -14.77
N ASP A 166 -0.17 4.45 -14.65
CA ASP A 166 -0.43 5.85 -14.95
C ASP A 166 0.02 6.76 -13.80
N ASN A 167 0.67 7.87 -14.13
CA ASN A 167 1.10 8.87 -13.15
C ASN A 167 -0.10 9.73 -12.72
N VAL A 168 -0.85 9.24 -11.73
CA VAL A 168 -2.09 9.84 -11.26
C VAL A 168 -1.94 10.40 -9.87
N TYR A 169 -2.58 11.53 -9.61
CA TYR A 169 -2.73 12.13 -8.28
C TYR A 169 -4.16 11.98 -7.81
N ILE A 170 -4.34 11.71 -6.53
CA ILE A 170 -5.66 11.69 -5.90
C ILE A 170 -5.95 12.97 -5.16
N SER A 171 -7.21 13.32 -5.13
CA SER A 171 -7.79 14.39 -4.33
C SER A 171 -9.16 13.95 -3.83
N ALA A 172 -9.73 14.66 -2.87
CA ALA A 172 -11.02 14.30 -2.31
C ALA A 172 -11.99 15.47 -2.34
N THR A 173 -13.29 15.15 -2.31
CA THR A 173 -14.37 16.11 -2.06
C THR A 173 -15.06 15.71 -0.78
N THR A 174 -15.31 16.68 0.09
CA THR A 174 -16.04 16.50 1.35
C THR A 174 -17.55 16.61 1.14
N LYS A 175 -18.31 16.27 2.19
CA LYS A 175 -19.78 16.36 2.21
C LYS A 175 -20.28 17.77 1.87
N ASN A 176 -19.61 18.81 2.34
CA ASN A 176 -19.98 20.21 2.09
C ASN A 176 -19.43 20.76 0.78
N GLY A 177 -18.75 19.92 -0.03
CA GLY A 177 -18.20 20.29 -1.33
C GLY A 177 -16.80 20.90 -1.28
N ASN A 178 -16.12 20.89 -0.12
CA ASN A 178 -14.74 21.35 -0.02
C ASN A 178 -13.79 20.39 -0.75
N TYR A 179 -12.69 20.94 -1.27
CA TYR A 179 -11.70 20.20 -2.04
C TYR A 179 -10.44 19.97 -1.22
N VAL A 180 -10.04 18.69 -1.06
CA VAL A 180 -8.82 18.27 -0.35
C VAL A 180 -7.84 17.74 -1.40
N ARG A 181 -6.77 18.49 -1.65
CA ARG A 181 -5.81 18.18 -2.72
C ARG A 181 -4.63 17.37 -2.21
N GLY A 182 -4.42 16.18 -2.79
CA GLY A 182 -3.27 15.34 -2.56
C GLY A 182 -3.50 14.31 -1.46
N GLU A 183 -2.85 13.17 -1.59
CA GLU A 183 -2.97 12.00 -0.69
C GLU A 183 -2.60 12.37 0.75
N GLU A 184 -1.49 13.08 0.97
CA GLU A 184 -1.04 13.50 2.30
C GLU A 184 -2.12 14.28 3.05
N LYS A 185 -2.77 15.24 2.38
CA LYS A 185 -3.86 16.03 2.99
C LYS A 185 -5.13 15.22 3.21
N ILE A 186 -5.38 14.20 2.39
CA ILE A 186 -6.48 13.26 2.62
C ILE A 186 -6.22 12.49 3.92
N VAL A 187 -5.01 11.96 4.13
CA VAL A 187 -4.63 11.24 5.35
C VAL A 187 -4.66 12.13 6.59
N GLU A 188 -4.34 13.40 6.45
CA GLU A 188 -4.32 14.36 7.57
C GLU A 188 -5.70 14.99 7.85
N TYR A 189 -6.69 14.76 7.00
CA TYR A 189 -8.00 15.39 7.10
C TYR A 189 -8.81 14.86 8.28
N LYS A 190 -9.13 15.73 9.25
CA LYS A 190 -9.78 15.38 10.52
C LYS A 190 -10.96 16.32 10.81
N ASN A 191 -11.98 16.25 9.99
CA ASN A 191 -13.21 17.02 10.23
C ASN A 191 -14.45 16.12 10.19
N PRO A 192 -14.96 15.66 11.34
CA PRO A 192 -16.11 14.76 11.40
C PRO A 192 -17.43 15.42 10.94
N ASP A 193 -17.53 16.74 11.01
CA ASP A 193 -18.73 17.49 10.58
C ASP A 193 -18.78 17.63 9.06
N ASP A 194 -17.63 17.50 8.39
CA ASP A 194 -17.50 17.58 6.94
C ASP A 194 -16.63 16.44 6.38
N PRO A 195 -17.05 15.16 6.54
CA PRO A 195 -16.23 14.01 6.14
C PRO A 195 -16.02 13.96 4.63
N ILE A 196 -14.93 13.29 4.22
CA ILE A 196 -14.67 12.92 2.83
C ILE A 196 -15.79 11.99 2.35
N VAL A 197 -16.28 12.22 1.13
CA VAL A 197 -17.36 11.42 0.52
C VAL A 197 -17.03 10.94 -0.89
N LYS A 198 -15.98 11.48 -1.52
CA LYS A 198 -15.62 11.14 -2.90
C LYS A 198 -14.13 11.35 -3.15
N ILE A 199 -13.53 10.42 -3.88
CA ILE A 199 -12.19 10.56 -4.45
C ILE A 199 -12.28 11.06 -5.89
N ARG A 200 -11.25 11.76 -6.32
CA ARG A 200 -11.06 12.25 -7.70
C ARG A 200 -9.64 11.93 -8.12
N TYR A 201 -9.47 11.65 -9.39
CA TYR A 201 -8.16 11.35 -10.01
C TYR A 201 -7.82 12.45 -10.99
N SER A 202 -6.54 12.85 -11.01
CA SER A 202 -6.00 13.76 -12.00
C SER A 202 -4.72 13.19 -12.57
N ASN A 203 -4.61 13.22 -13.88
CA ASN A 203 -3.36 13.08 -14.61
C ASN A 203 -3.23 14.29 -15.53
N ASP A 204 -2.01 14.58 -15.95
CA ASP A 204 -1.74 15.66 -16.89
C ASP A 204 -2.16 15.30 -18.33
N TYR A 205 -2.60 14.05 -18.57
CA TYR A 205 -2.98 13.50 -19.88
C TYR A 205 -4.36 12.85 -19.78
N TYR A 206 -5.32 13.37 -20.50
CA TYR A 206 -6.75 13.17 -20.32
C TYR A 206 -7.37 11.90 -20.95
N ASP A 207 -6.60 10.93 -21.41
CA ASP A 207 -7.17 9.74 -22.06
C ASP A 207 -7.08 8.50 -21.15
N GLY A 208 -8.08 8.35 -20.29
CA GLY A 208 -8.43 7.10 -19.61
C GLY A 208 -7.33 6.52 -18.71
N ILE A 209 -7.60 6.49 -17.43
CA ILE A 209 -6.76 5.80 -16.47
C ILE A 209 -6.89 4.29 -16.69
N SER A 210 -5.79 3.57 -16.91
CA SER A 210 -5.77 2.14 -17.21
C SER A 210 -5.36 1.30 -15.99
N ILE A 211 -6.00 0.15 -15.83
CA ILE A 211 -5.54 -0.86 -14.87
C ILE A 211 -4.29 -1.54 -15.44
N ASN A 212 -3.30 -1.80 -14.60
CA ASN A 212 -2.16 -2.61 -14.97
C ASN A 212 -2.60 -4.03 -15.34
N PRO A 213 -2.30 -4.54 -16.54
CA PRO A 213 -2.68 -5.88 -16.96
C PRO A 213 -2.22 -6.98 -15.99
N LYS A 214 -1.05 -6.84 -15.37
CA LYS A 214 -0.55 -7.77 -14.34
C LYS A 214 -1.42 -7.79 -13.08
N ALA A 215 -2.08 -6.68 -12.74
CA ALA A 215 -3.02 -6.67 -11.63
C ALA A 215 -4.31 -7.41 -11.97
N ILE A 216 -4.76 -7.34 -13.21
CA ILE A 216 -5.90 -8.11 -13.70
C ILE A 216 -5.55 -9.62 -13.68
N GLU A 217 -4.42 -10.00 -14.27
CA GLU A 217 -3.91 -11.37 -14.28
C GLU A 217 -3.82 -11.96 -12.86
N ALA A 218 -3.25 -11.21 -11.93
CA ALA A 218 -3.16 -11.63 -10.53
C ALA A 218 -4.54 -11.90 -9.90
N ILE A 219 -5.55 -11.07 -10.19
CA ILE A 219 -6.93 -11.27 -9.71
C ILE A 219 -7.58 -12.50 -10.37
N GLU A 220 -7.36 -12.71 -11.66
CA GLU A 220 -7.95 -13.84 -12.41
C GLU A 220 -7.37 -15.19 -11.97
N GLU A 221 -6.09 -15.23 -11.59
CA GLU A 221 -5.39 -16.42 -11.10
C GLU A 221 -5.53 -16.67 -9.59
N ALA A 222 -6.18 -15.75 -8.86
CA ALA A 222 -6.29 -15.85 -7.42
C ALA A 222 -7.14 -17.05 -6.96
N ASN A 223 -6.69 -17.72 -5.92
CA ASN A 223 -7.52 -18.65 -5.14
C ASN A 223 -8.15 -17.95 -3.93
N LEU A 224 -7.50 -16.90 -3.43
CA LEU A 224 -7.99 -16.05 -2.35
C LEU A 224 -7.62 -14.59 -2.62
N ILE A 225 -8.62 -13.71 -2.61
CA ILE A 225 -8.43 -12.26 -2.66
C ILE A 225 -8.69 -11.70 -1.26
N ILE A 226 -7.73 -10.93 -0.74
CA ILE A 226 -7.82 -10.27 0.56
C ILE A 226 -7.78 -8.76 0.36
N ILE A 227 -8.85 -8.05 0.70
CA ILE A 227 -8.79 -6.62 0.94
C ILE A 227 -8.26 -6.45 2.35
N SER A 228 -7.03 -5.98 2.48
CA SER A 228 -6.33 -5.87 3.75
C SER A 228 -6.68 -4.58 4.48
N THR A 229 -6.25 -4.48 5.75
CA THR A 229 -6.28 -3.22 6.50
C THR A 229 -5.46 -2.15 5.80
N GLY A 230 -5.87 -0.91 5.89
CA GLY A 230 -5.21 0.26 5.29
C GLY A 230 -6.11 1.48 5.41
N THR A 231 -5.57 2.65 5.09
CA THR A 231 -6.35 3.89 5.03
C THR A 231 -7.43 3.78 3.96
N PHE A 232 -8.67 4.11 4.33
CA PHE A 232 -9.81 3.88 3.45
C PHE A 232 -9.78 4.79 2.22
N TRP A 233 -9.73 6.10 2.43
CA TRP A 233 -9.84 7.08 1.34
C TRP A 233 -8.56 7.26 0.52
N SER A 234 -7.39 7.01 1.12
CA SER A 234 -6.11 7.18 0.42
C SER A 234 -5.54 5.89 -0.19
N SER A 235 -6.02 4.71 0.25
CA SER A 235 -5.49 3.42 -0.22
C SER A 235 -6.55 2.46 -0.73
N ILE A 236 -7.49 2.03 0.13
CA ILE A 236 -8.41 0.93 -0.20
C ILE A 236 -9.45 1.35 -1.23
N TYR A 237 -10.19 2.41 -0.94
CA TYR A 237 -11.26 2.88 -1.83
C TYR A 237 -10.73 3.28 -3.23
N PRO A 238 -9.65 4.06 -3.36
CA PRO A 238 -9.09 4.38 -4.66
C PRO A 238 -8.65 3.14 -5.46
N THR A 239 -8.06 2.14 -4.80
CA THR A 239 -7.67 0.90 -5.48
C THR A 239 -8.87 0.17 -6.06
N LEU A 240 -10.00 0.14 -5.35
CA LEU A 240 -11.23 -0.50 -5.81
C LEU A 240 -11.93 0.29 -6.92
N GLU A 241 -12.03 1.63 -6.74
CA GLU A 241 -12.75 2.52 -7.65
C GLU A 241 -12.01 2.70 -8.98
N TYR A 242 -10.67 2.74 -8.93
CA TYR A 242 -9.82 3.08 -10.05
C TYR A 242 -10.14 2.23 -11.29
N SER A 243 -10.55 2.91 -12.38
CA SER A 243 -10.95 2.26 -13.63
C SER A 243 -11.92 1.08 -13.44
N LYS A 244 -12.73 1.13 -12.39
CA LYS A 244 -13.68 0.07 -12.01
C LYS A 244 -12.98 -1.26 -11.68
N PHE A 245 -11.84 -1.24 -11.02
CA PHE A 245 -11.11 -2.46 -10.68
C PHE A 245 -11.96 -3.46 -9.89
N TYR A 246 -12.93 -2.99 -9.10
CA TYR A 246 -13.93 -3.83 -8.42
C TYR A 246 -14.69 -4.78 -9.36
N GLU A 247 -14.85 -4.47 -10.66
CA GLU A 247 -15.52 -5.37 -11.61
C GLU A 247 -14.74 -6.65 -11.86
N TYR A 248 -13.40 -6.59 -11.88
CA TYR A 248 -12.53 -7.77 -11.98
C TYR A 248 -12.61 -8.61 -10.71
N ILE A 249 -12.62 -7.97 -9.55
CA ILE A 249 -12.80 -8.65 -8.25
C ILE A 249 -14.16 -9.35 -8.19
N ASN A 250 -15.23 -8.69 -8.64
CA ASN A 250 -16.57 -9.30 -8.68
C ASN A 250 -16.62 -10.54 -9.59
N LYS A 251 -15.91 -10.52 -10.72
CA LYS A 251 -15.86 -11.63 -11.69
C LYS A 251 -15.01 -12.81 -11.24
N ALA A 252 -14.05 -12.58 -10.35
CA ALA A 252 -13.15 -13.62 -9.85
C ALA A 252 -13.94 -14.73 -9.13
N LYS A 253 -13.68 -15.99 -9.51
CA LYS A 253 -14.34 -17.18 -8.95
C LYS A 253 -13.46 -17.80 -7.84
N CYS A 254 -13.12 -17.02 -6.85
CA CYS A 254 -12.28 -17.44 -5.73
C CYS A 254 -12.87 -16.98 -4.40
N CYS A 255 -12.29 -17.45 -3.30
CA CYS A 255 -12.62 -16.92 -1.97
C CYS A 255 -12.24 -15.45 -1.87
N LYS A 256 -13.06 -14.66 -1.19
CA LYS A 256 -12.85 -13.22 -1.01
C LYS A 256 -13.00 -12.86 0.46
N LEU A 257 -12.01 -12.14 0.96
CA LEU A 257 -11.97 -11.69 2.35
C LEU A 257 -11.76 -10.18 2.39
N TRP A 258 -12.49 -9.49 3.22
CA TRP A 258 -12.19 -8.12 3.62
C TRP A 258 -11.86 -8.07 5.11
N VAL A 259 -10.64 -7.67 5.44
CA VAL A 259 -10.20 -7.47 6.82
C VAL A 259 -10.40 -6.01 7.18
N MET A 260 -11.29 -5.76 8.14
CA MET A 260 -11.58 -4.41 8.61
C MET A 260 -10.47 -3.90 9.54
N ASN A 261 -10.26 -2.59 9.56
CA ASN A 261 -9.30 -1.97 10.48
C ASN A 261 -9.70 -2.22 11.93
N THR A 262 -8.70 -2.46 12.78
CA THR A 262 -8.90 -2.71 14.22
C THR A 262 -9.10 -1.42 15.01
N GLU A 263 -8.63 -0.30 14.48
CA GLU A 263 -8.73 1.05 15.07
C GLU A 263 -9.36 2.02 14.08
N GLU A 264 -9.73 3.20 14.55
CA GLU A 264 -10.22 4.28 13.71
C GLU A 264 -9.17 4.63 12.64
N ASP A 265 -9.64 4.74 11.41
CA ASP A 265 -8.77 4.98 10.25
C ASP A 265 -8.33 6.45 10.20
N LYS A 266 -7.06 6.67 9.86
CA LYS A 266 -6.44 8.01 9.90
C LYS A 266 -7.08 9.01 8.94
N ASP A 267 -7.58 8.55 7.79
CA ASP A 267 -8.13 9.41 6.75
C ASP A 267 -9.67 9.42 6.71
N SER A 268 -10.30 8.77 7.68
CA SER A 268 -11.75 8.64 7.76
C SER A 268 -12.29 8.98 9.15
N TYR A 269 -11.68 9.95 9.78
CA TYR A 269 -12.01 10.41 11.12
C TYR A 269 -13.51 10.68 11.29
N GLY A 270 -14.11 10.07 12.31
CA GLY A 270 -15.55 10.15 12.58
C GLY A 270 -16.44 9.34 11.62
N VAL A 271 -15.87 8.51 10.74
CA VAL A 271 -16.63 7.63 9.84
C VAL A 271 -16.56 6.19 10.34
N SER A 272 -17.71 5.59 10.61
CA SER A 272 -17.76 4.20 11.09
C SER A 272 -17.41 3.18 10.01
N SER A 273 -16.92 2.01 10.40
CA SER A 273 -16.62 0.90 9.48
C SER A 273 -17.84 0.47 8.64
N THR A 274 -19.05 0.61 9.19
CA THR A 274 -20.30 0.35 8.44
C THR A 274 -20.49 1.31 7.27
N LYS A 275 -20.02 2.53 7.40
CA LYS A 275 -20.04 3.51 6.29
C LYS A 275 -19.10 3.10 5.15
N PHE A 276 -17.96 2.48 5.45
CA PHE A 276 -17.07 1.97 4.40
C PHE A 276 -17.74 0.87 3.59
N ILE A 277 -18.46 -0.03 4.25
CA ILE A 277 -19.28 -1.05 3.58
C ILE A 277 -20.28 -0.38 2.64
N GLU A 278 -21.05 0.62 3.11
CA GLU A 278 -21.98 1.36 2.25
C GLU A 278 -21.31 2.05 1.06
N TYR A 279 -20.11 2.62 1.23
CA TYR A 279 -19.38 3.26 0.15
C TYR A 279 -18.96 2.27 -0.94
N VAL A 280 -18.43 1.11 -0.56
CA VAL A 280 -17.97 0.12 -1.54
C VAL A 280 -19.15 -0.62 -2.21
N GLU A 281 -20.27 -0.82 -1.51
CA GLU A 281 -21.51 -1.32 -2.13
C GLU A 281 -22.05 -0.34 -3.17
N LYS A 282 -22.08 0.96 -2.85
CA LYS A 282 -22.49 2.01 -3.79
C LYS A 282 -21.55 2.11 -4.98
N LEU A 283 -20.28 1.80 -4.80
CA LEU A 283 -19.32 1.70 -5.88
C LEU A 283 -19.66 0.57 -6.85
N GLY A 284 -20.22 -0.54 -6.35
CA GLY A 284 -20.61 -1.71 -7.12
C GLY A 284 -19.86 -2.99 -6.74
N LEU A 285 -19.07 -2.99 -5.66
CA LEU A 285 -18.45 -4.21 -5.15
C LEU A 285 -19.53 -5.13 -4.55
N ASN A 286 -19.58 -6.38 -5.01
CA ASN A 286 -20.54 -7.37 -4.52
C ASN A 286 -20.06 -8.02 -3.23
N LEU A 287 -20.45 -7.47 -2.11
CA LEU A 287 -20.04 -7.97 -0.78
C LEU A 287 -20.72 -9.27 -0.36
N ASN A 288 -21.74 -9.75 -1.08
CA ASN A 288 -22.34 -11.06 -0.80
C ASN A 288 -21.37 -12.23 -1.04
N ASP A 289 -20.33 -12.01 -1.84
CA ASP A 289 -19.28 -12.99 -2.13
C ASP A 289 -18.09 -12.91 -1.16
N PHE A 290 -18.16 -11.99 -0.18
CA PHE A 290 -17.07 -11.75 0.76
C PHE A 290 -17.35 -12.33 2.14
N THR A 291 -16.31 -12.87 2.75
CA THR A 291 -16.22 -12.94 4.22
C THR A 291 -15.67 -11.60 4.71
N ILE A 292 -16.33 -10.98 5.69
CA ILE A 292 -15.87 -9.75 6.34
C ILE A 292 -15.34 -10.11 7.71
N LEU A 293 -14.05 -9.89 7.93
CA LEU A 293 -13.38 -10.23 9.18
C LEU A 293 -13.18 -8.98 10.04
N HIS A 294 -13.79 -9.00 11.22
CA HIS A 294 -13.63 -7.96 12.23
C HIS A 294 -12.77 -8.44 13.40
N ASN A 295 -12.04 -7.52 14.02
CA ASN A 295 -11.34 -7.78 15.27
C ASN A 295 -12.33 -7.83 16.44
N LEU A 296 -12.27 -8.90 17.24
CA LEU A 296 -13.11 -9.05 18.45
C LEU A 296 -12.80 -8.00 19.52
N ASP A 297 -11.56 -7.56 19.60
CA ASP A 297 -11.09 -6.61 20.62
C ASP A 297 -11.45 -5.14 20.28
N GLY A 298 -12.01 -4.90 19.08
CA GLY A 298 -12.51 -3.59 18.64
C GLY A 298 -13.93 -3.35 19.19
N LYS A 299 -14.08 -2.20 19.82
CA LYS A 299 -15.28 -1.72 20.54
C LYS A 299 -16.63 -2.18 19.98
N GLU A 300 -17.55 -2.49 20.86
CA GLU A 300 -18.91 -3.03 20.67
C GLU A 300 -19.83 -2.34 19.65
N SER A 301 -19.41 -1.26 19.02
CA SER A 301 -20.25 -0.41 18.17
C SER A 301 -20.75 -1.06 16.87
N LEU A 302 -20.18 -2.19 16.44
CA LEU A 302 -20.60 -2.88 15.21
C LEU A 302 -21.74 -3.87 15.40
N LYS A 303 -22.03 -4.30 16.63
CA LYS A 303 -23.11 -5.26 16.92
C LYS A 303 -24.51 -4.73 16.63
N GLU A 304 -24.73 -3.43 16.66
CA GLU A 304 -26.07 -2.83 16.53
C GLU A 304 -26.49 -2.49 15.10
N HIS A 305 -25.57 -2.48 14.11
CA HIS A 305 -25.87 -2.01 12.75
C HIS A 305 -25.71 -3.06 11.66
N THR A 306 -25.41 -4.29 11.99
CA THR A 306 -25.26 -5.34 11.00
C THR A 306 -26.61 -5.92 10.58
N LYS A 307 -27.15 -5.45 9.45
CA LYS A 307 -27.90 -6.35 8.57
C LYS A 307 -27.03 -7.58 8.38
N SER A 308 -27.63 -8.77 8.51
CA SER A 308 -26.95 -10.05 8.33
C SER A 308 -26.28 -10.12 6.95
N TYR A 309 -25.04 -9.61 6.83
CA TYR A 309 -24.22 -9.92 5.69
C TYR A 309 -23.82 -11.39 5.80
N PHE A 310 -24.01 -12.14 4.75
CA PHE A 310 -23.54 -13.51 4.64
C PHE A 310 -22.02 -13.47 4.82
N GLY A 311 -21.49 -14.09 5.87
CA GLY A 311 -20.05 -14.24 6.08
C GLY A 311 -19.37 -13.23 6.99
N MET A 312 -20.05 -12.58 7.94
CA MET A 312 -19.34 -11.83 8.98
C MET A 312 -18.68 -12.77 9.99
N CYS A 313 -17.39 -12.62 10.17
CA CYS A 313 -16.59 -13.36 11.13
C CYS A 313 -15.89 -12.41 12.10
N TYR A 314 -15.69 -12.88 13.32
CA TYR A 314 -14.98 -12.15 14.36
C TYR A 314 -13.83 -13.02 14.86
N ALA A 315 -12.63 -12.46 14.91
CA ALA A 315 -11.47 -13.12 15.47
C ALA A 315 -10.61 -12.12 16.24
N SER A 316 -9.93 -12.59 17.27
CA SER A 316 -8.90 -11.77 17.91
C SER A 316 -7.69 -11.66 16.97
N MET A 317 -7.36 -10.44 16.55
CA MET A 317 -6.26 -10.16 15.64
C MET A 317 -5.22 -9.22 16.25
N GLY A 318 -5.51 -8.66 17.43
CA GLY A 318 -4.64 -7.75 18.16
C GLY A 318 -3.89 -8.42 19.31
N ASN A 319 -2.71 -7.96 19.62
CA ASN A 319 -1.99 -8.30 20.86
C ASN A 319 -2.49 -7.42 22.03
N SER A 320 -1.97 -7.67 23.24
CA SER A 320 -2.31 -6.92 24.45
C SER A 320 -2.12 -5.40 24.36
N ASN A 321 -1.36 -4.92 23.37
CA ASN A 321 -1.12 -3.50 23.12
C ASN A 321 -2.00 -2.93 21.98
N GLY A 322 -3.01 -3.66 21.51
CA GLY A 322 -3.91 -3.26 20.44
C GLY A 322 -3.30 -3.34 19.03
N LYS A 323 -2.04 -3.79 18.90
CA LYS A 323 -1.40 -3.95 17.58
C LYS A 323 -1.77 -5.28 16.97
N ASN A 324 -1.92 -5.29 15.65
CA ASN A 324 -2.16 -6.50 14.87
C ASN A 324 -1.05 -7.53 15.11
N ASP A 325 -1.45 -8.77 15.42
CA ASP A 325 -0.55 -9.88 15.70
C ASP A 325 -0.50 -10.84 14.50
N PRO A 326 0.69 -11.13 13.94
CA PRO A 326 0.82 -11.98 12.76
C PRO A 326 0.28 -13.40 12.94
N GLU A 327 0.48 -13.99 14.11
CA GLU A 327 0.06 -15.36 14.40
C GLU A 327 -1.47 -15.45 14.54
N LEU A 328 -2.07 -14.47 15.19
CA LEU A 328 -3.52 -14.39 15.31
C LEU A 328 -4.21 -14.17 13.97
N TYR A 329 -3.61 -13.31 13.10
CA TYR A 329 -4.08 -13.15 11.73
C TYR A 329 -4.05 -14.46 10.95
N TYR A 330 -2.93 -15.17 11.00
CA TYR A 330 -2.82 -16.46 10.31
C TYR A 330 -3.83 -17.46 10.81
N LYS A 331 -4.01 -17.60 12.13
CA LYS A 331 -5.00 -18.50 12.73
C LYS A 331 -6.42 -18.19 12.28
N ALA A 332 -6.77 -16.90 12.23
CA ALA A 332 -8.08 -16.47 11.71
C ALA A 332 -8.26 -16.89 10.25
N LEU A 333 -7.26 -16.65 9.39
CA LEU A 333 -7.31 -17.06 7.98
C LEU A 333 -7.36 -18.58 7.82
N ALA A 334 -6.53 -19.30 8.54
CA ALA A 334 -6.47 -20.76 8.47
C ALA A 334 -7.80 -21.42 8.88
N SER A 335 -8.47 -20.86 9.88
CA SER A 335 -9.79 -21.34 10.30
C SER A 335 -10.89 -21.09 9.27
N LEU A 336 -10.76 -20.05 8.42
CA LEU A 336 -11.76 -19.70 7.42
C LEU A 336 -11.53 -20.42 6.08
N TYR A 337 -10.29 -20.73 5.72
CA TYR A 337 -9.94 -21.17 4.36
C TYR A 337 -9.12 -22.47 4.31
N ASN A 338 -9.03 -23.24 5.40
CA ASN A 338 -8.30 -24.53 5.48
C ASN A 338 -6.86 -24.40 4.96
N LEU A 339 -6.15 -23.34 5.35
CA LEU A 339 -4.80 -23.08 4.84
C LEU A 339 -3.76 -24.11 5.27
N ASN A 340 -4.08 -25.09 6.11
CA ASN A 340 -3.16 -26.12 6.61
C ASN A 340 -3.28 -27.47 5.86
N GLU A 341 -4.13 -27.54 4.85
CA GLU A 341 -4.27 -28.69 3.96
C GLU A 341 -3.62 -28.40 2.60
#